data_c95dfdf5111d54c73a6e952c37b0d281
#
_entry.id   c95dfdf5111d54c73a6e952c37b0d281
#
_cell.length_a   1.000
_cell.length_b   1.000
_cell.length_c   1.000
_cell.angle_alpha   90.00
_cell.angle_beta   90.00
_cell.angle_gamma   90.00
#
_symmetry.space_group_name_H-M   'P 1'
#
loop_
_entity.id
_entity.type
_entity.pdbx_description
1 polymer ?
#
loop_
_entity_poly.entity_id
_entity_poly.type
_entity_poly.pdbx_seq_one_letter_code
_entity_poly.pdbx_strand_id
1 'polypeptide(L)'
;MNPTSIYLLTFLAVLTPFVAYVLFANNAPASRGARKQKEEELPSLFRFCLTPAKIMDAFGIGSLIHRLFPAPCRIMRKKLQYAGLNVSPEFIYQSRVFLTFMLGLLGAVGAWMVVEPDQQGAIPVAGLIGAFIGWFLPGITVGNLVQTRQTQILQAIPFSIDLISSAMRGGLDFSAAIRFYVSLGVKGPLIDEYRTMLREMELGVIRTVALQNMAERIQLKEFTSFTSAVVMGTELGASLVETMEIQSEEMRKLRFSIAECKAQRAPSLMLLPMALFILPAVFIIILTPVFLKMKEAGVPLF
;
A
#
# COMPACT_ATOMS: atom_id res chain seq x y z
N MET A 1 -9.18 -43.04 -22.41
CA MET A 1 -8.14 -42.06 -22.03
C MET A 1 -8.04 -42.16 -20.51
N ASN A 2 -6.84 -42.37 -19.99
CA ASN A 2 -6.66 -42.46 -18.54
C ASN A 2 -6.98 -41.09 -17.92
N PRO A 3 -7.67 -41.01 -16.77
CA PRO A 3 -8.02 -39.73 -16.12
C PRO A 3 -6.77 -38.87 -15.89
N THR A 4 -5.62 -39.48 -15.63
CA THR A 4 -4.34 -38.76 -15.49
C THR A 4 -3.88 -38.03 -16.75
N SER A 5 -4.20 -38.52 -17.96
CA SER A 5 -3.84 -37.84 -19.21
C SER A 5 -4.70 -36.61 -19.49
N ILE A 6 -5.95 -36.60 -19.03
CA ILE A 6 -6.86 -35.45 -19.13
C ILE A 6 -6.37 -34.35 -18.17
N TYR A 7 -5.97 -34.69 -16.94
CA TYR A 7 -5.40 -33.75 -15.97
C TYR A 7 -4.12 -33.10 -16.48
N LEU A 8 -3.24 -33.89 -17.12
CA LEU A 8 -2.00 -33.38 -17.70
C LEU A 8 -2.24 -32.45 -18.90
N LEU A 9 -3.21 -32.78 -19.76
CA LEU A 9 -3.59 -31.97 -20.91
C LEU A 9 -4.22 -30.62 -20.49
N THR A 10 -5.08 -30.61 -19.48
CA THR A 10 -5.69 -29.35 -18.99
C THR A 10 -4.68 -28.49 -18.22
N PHE A 11 -3.80 -29.10 -17.43
CA PHE A 11 -2.68 -28.39 -16.81
C PHE A 11 -1.77 -27.77 -17.88
N LEU A 12 -1.44 -28.51 -18.94
CA LEU A 12 -0.64 -28.00 -20.05
C LEU A 12 -1.38 -26.90 -20.83
N ALA A 13 -2.69 -27.01 -21.02
CA ALA A 13 -3.51 -26.00 -21.70
C ALA A 13 -3.60 -24.68 -20.93
N VAL A 14 -3.51 -24.71 -19.60
CA VAL A 14 -3.45 -23.50 -18.74
C VAL A 14 -2.03 -22.99 -18.60
N LEU A 15 -1.05 -23.89 -18.56
CA LEU A 15 0.38 -23.57 -18.45
C LEU A 15 0.94 -22.98 -19.76
N THR A 16 0.50 -23.45 -20.92
CA THR A 16 1.01 -22.98 -22.22
C THR A 16 0.76 -21.49 -22.47
N PRO A 17 -0.42 -20.90 -22.26
CA PRO A 17 -0.61 -19.46 -22.41
C PRO A 17 0.15 -18.67 -21.33
N PHE A 18 0.35 -19.24 -20.15
CA PHE A 18 1.15 -18.64 -19.10
C PHE A 18 2.64 -18.62 -19.44
N VAL A 19 3.18 -19.75 -19.92
CA VAL A 19 4.60 -19.86 -20.36
C VAL A 19 4.82 -19.04 -21.62
N ALA A 20 3.92 -19.10 -22.61
CA ALA A 20 3.97 -18.26 -23.80
C ALA A 20 3.93 -16.77 -23.44
N TYR A 21 3.08 -16.41 -22.48
CA TYR A 21 3.00 -15.07 -21.93
C TYR A 21 4.32 -14.63 -21.28
N VAL A 22 4.92 -15.44 -20.41
CA VAL A 22 6.20 -15.15 -19.74
C VAL A 22 7.34 -15.03 -20.76
N LEU A 23 7.39 -15.92 -21.77
CA LEU A 23 8.39 -15.88 -22.83
C LEU A 23 8.22 -14.67 -23.76
N PHE A 24 6.98 -14.31 -24.11
CA PHE A 24 6.69 -13.13 -24.94
C PHE A 24 6.95 -11.84 -24.19
N ALA A 25 6.65 -11.79 -22.89
CA ALA A 25 6.95 -10.66 -22.00
C ALA A 25 8.46 -10.37 -21.91
N ASN A 26 9.27 -11.40 -21.94
CA ASN A 26 10.73 -11.29 -21.88
C ASN A 26 11.36 -10.83 -23.21
N ASN A 27 10.67 -11.05 -24.34
CA ASN A 27 11.17 -10.76 -25.69
C ASN A 27 10.55 -9.49 -26.33
N ALA A 28 9.62 -8.79 -25.66
CA ALA A 28 9.06 -7.55 -26.19
C ALA A 28 10.15 -6.46 -26.26
N PRO A 29 10.37 -5.83 -27.45
CA PRO A 29 11.40 -4.81 -27.62
C PRO A 29 11.03 -3.59 -26.77
N ALA A 30 11.73 -3.44 -25.65
CA ALA A 30 11.61 -2.29 -24.77
C ALA A 30 12.13 -1.05 -25.48
N SER A 31 11.33 -0.01 -25.62
CA SER A 31 11.78 1.35 -25.87
C SER A 31 12.61 1.79 -24.66
N ARG A 32 13.91 1.59 -24.78
CA ARG A 32 14.92 1.68 -23.72
C ARG A 32 15.29 3.14 -23.47
N GLY A 33 15.07 3.62 -22.26
CA GLY A 33 15.76 4.81 -21.78
C GLY A 33 15.12 5.42 -20.54
N ALA A 34 13.99 6.09 -20.67
CA ALA A 34 13.36 6.84 -19.56
C ALA A 34 12.29 6.05 -18.80
N ARG A 35 11.81 4.93 -19.37
CA ARG A 35 10.74 4.10 -18.80
C ARG A 35 11.23 3.06 -17.78
N LYS A 36 12.49 2.60 -17.90
CA LYS A 36 13.07 1.55 -17.07
C LYS A 36 13.23 1.95 -15.59
N GLN A 37 13.66 3.18 -15.32
CA GLN A 37 13.79 3.68 -13.96
C GLN A 37 12.44 3.79 -13.22
N LYS A 38 11.37 4.07 -13.96
CA LYS A 38 10.01 4.19 -13.44
C LYS A 38 9.30 2.84 -13.22
N GLU A 39 9.70 1.82 -13.96
CA GLU A 39 9.18 0.45 -13.83
C GLU A 39 9.83 -0.30 -12.63
N GLU A 40 11.03 0.08 -12.21
CA GLU A 40 11.72 -0.50 -11.06
C GLU A 40 11.12 -0.10 -9.70
N GLU A 41 10.43 1.03 -9.64
CA GLU A 41 9.74 1.51 -8.43
C GLU A 41 8.37 0.83 -8.19
N LEU A 42 7.86 0.06 -9.17
CA LEU A 42 6.58 -0.64 -9.03
C LEU A 42 6.74 -1.93 -8.22
N PRO A 43 5.80 -2.23 -7.30
CA PRO A 43 5.75 -3.50 -6.60
C PRO A 43 5.76 -4.69 -7.57
N SER A 44 6.35 -5.80 -7.15
CA SER A 44 6.48 -7.03 -7.95
C SER A 44 5.16 -7.49 -8.58
N LEU A 45 4.06 -7.33 -7.86
CA LEU A 45 2.71 -7.68 -8.31
C LEU A 45 2.27 -6.84 -9.53
N PHE A 46 2.54 -5.54 -9.53
CA PHE A 46 2.22 -4.67 -10.67
C PHE A 46 3.16 -4.85 -11.85
N ARG A 47 4.42 -5.22 -11.60
CA ARG A 47 5.36 -5.62 -12.68
C ARG A 47 4.83 -6.81 -13.46
N PHE A 48 4.27 -7.80 -12.77
CA PHE A 48 3.65 -8.97 -13.39
C PHE A 48 2.43 -8.60 -14.26
N CYS A 49 1.63 -7.61 -13.83
CA CYS A 49 0.45 -7.14 -14.56
C CYS A 49 0.75 -6.17 -15.71
N LEU A 50 2.00 -5.68 -15.86
CA LEU A 50 2.37 -4.71 -16.90
C LEU A 50 2.16 -5.23 -18.33
N THR A 51 2.48 -6.49 -18.58
CA THR A 51 2.41 -7.07 -19.91
C THR A 51 0.97 -7.36 -20.33
N PRO A 52 0.11 -8.01 -19.51
CA PRO A 52 -1.30 -8.20 -19.87
C PRO A 52 -2.05 -6.89 -20.02
N ALA A 53 -1.76 -5.89 -19.18
CA ALA A 53 -2.39 -4.58 -19.29
C ALA A 53 -2.08 -3.89 -20.64
N LYS A 54 -0.84 -3.99 -21.13
CA LYS A 54 -0.47 -3.48 -22.47
C LYS A 54 -1.23 -4.18 -23.60
N ILE A 55 -1.49 -5.47 -23.46
CA ILE A 55 -2.29 -6.24 -24.43
C ILE A 55 -3.75 -5.80 -24.37
N MET A 56 -4.31 -5.63 -23.18
CA MET A 56 -5.68 -5.14 -22.99
C MET A 56 -5.87 -3.72 -23.51
N ASP A 57 -4.86 -2.85 -23.42
CA ASP A 57 -4.88 -1.51 -24.02
C ASP A 57 -4.90 -1.58 -25.56
N ALA A 58 -4.16 -2.53 -26.17
CA ALA A 58 -4.18 -2.74 -27.61
C ALA A 58 -5.57 -3.15 -28.12
N PHE A 59 -6.37 -3.82 -27.30
CA PHE A 59 -7.77 -4.17 -27.59
C PHE A 59 -8.79 -3.07 -27.22
N GLY A 60 -8.34 -1.90 -26.75
CA GLY A 60 -9.20 -0.76 -26.42
C GLY A 60 -10.04 -0.94 -25.14
N ILE A 61 -9.78 -1.95 -24.34
CA ILE A 61 -10.53 -2.26 -23.11
C ILE A 61 -10.36 -1.14 -22.08
N GLY A 62 -9.20 -0.47 -22.04
CA GLY A 62 -8.93 0.67 -21.16
C GLY A 62 -9.90 1.84 -21.37
N SER A 63 -10.19 2.17 -22.64
CA SER A 63 -11.13 3.24 -22.99
C SER A 63 -12.58 2.90 -22.65
N LEU A 64 -12.94 1.63 -22.73
CA LEU A 64 -14.27 1.11 -22.35
C LEU A 64 -14.48 1.20 -20.82
N ILE A 65 -13.49 0.84 -20.05
CA ILE A 65 -13.52 0.93 -18.58
C ILE A 65 -13.70 2.38 -18.12
N HIS A 66 -13.00 3.33 -18.75
CA HIS A 66 -13.14 4.75 -18.43
C HIS A 66 -14.54 5.30 -18.73
N ARG A 67 -15.22 4.81 -19.79
CA ARG A 67 -16.60 5.18 -20.12
C ARG A 67 -17.62 4.60 -19.16
N LEU A 68 -17.43 3.35 -18.74
CA LEU A 68 -18.37 2.63 -17.86
C LEU A 68 -18.27 3.06 -16.38
N PHE A 69 -17.07 3.41 -15.90
CA PHE A 69 -16.79 3.69 -14.49
C PHE A 69 -16.00 4.99 -14.27
N PRO A 70 -16.55 6.17 -14.56
CA PRO A 70 -15.81 7.44 -14.42
C PRO A 70 -15.54 7.84 -12.96
N ALA A 71 -16.46 7.57 -12.03
CA ALA A 71 -16.33 7.98 -10.64
C ALA A 71 -15.23 7.23 -9.87
N PRO A 72 -15.13 5.89 -9.91
CA PRO A 72 -14.05 5.17 -9.24
C PRO A 72 -12.67 5.47 -9.85
N CYS A 73 -12.57 5.81 -11.14
CA CYS A 73 -11.30 6.23 -11.75
C CYS A 73 -10.76 7.52 -11.14
N ARG A 74 -11.61 8.50 -10.79
CA ARG A 74 -11.18 9.74 -10.11
C ARG A 74 -10.62 9.47 -8.73
N ILE A 75 -11.27 8.63 -7.95
CA ILE A 75 -10.82 8.26 -6.59
C ILE A 75 -9.47 7.52 -6.68
N MET A 76 -9.33 6.61 -7.63
CA MET A 76 -8.10 5.86 -7.85
C MET A 76 -6.95 6.76 -8.30
N ARG A 77 -7.22 7.74 -9.17
CA ARG A 77 -6.22 8.74 -9.59
C ARG A 77 -5.65 9.51 -8.41
N LYS A 78 -6.50 9.97 -7.48
CA LYS A 78 -6.05 10.64 -6.25
C LYS A 78 -5.18 9.71 -5.39
N LYS A 79 -5.61 8.47 -5.17
CA LYS A 79 -4.81 7.50 -4.42
C LYS A 79 -3.44 7.22 -5.05
N LEU A 80 -3.37 7.15 -6.37
CA LEU A 80 -2.10 6.97 -7.10
C LEU A 80 -1.18 8.19 -6.98
N GLN A 81 -1.74 9.40 -7.02
CA GLN A 81 -0.98 10.63 -6.74
C GLN A 81 -0.40 10.61 -5.32
N TYR A 82 -1.20 10.21 -4.31
CA TYR A 82 -0.74 10.08 -2.92
C TYR A 82 0.32 8.98 -2.73
N ALA A 83 0.24 7.90 -3.52
CA ALA A 83 1.28 6.89 -3.58
C ALA A 83 2.55 7.36 -4.29
N GLY A 84 2.53 8.52 -4.98
CA GLY A 84 3.64 9.00 -5.80
C GLY A 84 3.87 8.19 -7.08
N LEU A 85 2.88 7.39 -7.46
CA LEU A 85 2.95 6.56 -8.65
C LEU A 85 2.36 7.31 -9.84
N ASN A 86 3.18 7.52 -10.86
CA ASN A 86 2.74 8.09 -12.15
C ASN A 86 2.20 6.97 -13.07
N VAL A 87 1.21 6.22 -12.57
CA VAL A 87 0.55 5.14 -13.31
C VAL A 87 -0.88 5.56 -13.64
N SER A 88 -1.39 5.18 -14.82
CA SER A 88 -2.77 5.46 -15.17
C SER A 88 -3.74 4.68 -14.28
N PRO A 89 -4.87 5.26 -13.83
CA PRO A 89 -5.88 4.54 -13.08
C PRO A 89 -6.46 3.35 -13.84
N GLU A 90 -6.49 3.43 -15.17
CA GLU A 90 -6.93 2.38 -16.08
C GLU A 90 -6.10 1.10 -15.92
N PHE A 91 -4.77 1.25 -15.76
CA PHE A 91 -3.87 0.14 -15.50
C PHE A 91 -4.24 -0.66 -14.24
N ILE A 92 -4.67 0.01 -13.18
CA ILE A 92 -5.09 -0.67 -11.93
C ILE A 92 -6.38 -1.46 -12.15
N TYR A 93 -7.32 -0.94 -12.94
CA TYR A 93 -8.55 -1.67 -13.28
C TYR A 93 -8.28 -2.84 -14.20
N GLN A 94 -7.41 -2.69 -15.18
CA GLN A 94 -6.97 -3.79 -16.04
C GLN A 94 -6.29 -4.89 -15.22
N SER A 95 -5.42 -4.52 -14.27
CA SER A 95 -4.79 -5.49 -13.37
C SER A 95 -5.80 -6.19 -12.46
N ARG A 96 -6.89 -5.52 -12.03
CA ARG A 96 -7.98 -6.16 -11.30
C ARG A 96 -8.68 -7.22 -12.14
N VAL A 97 -9.11 -6.87 -13.34
CA VAL A 97 -9.80 -7.79 -14.25
C VAL A 97 -8.91 -9.00 -14.56
N PHE A 98 -7.65 -8.76 -14.86
CA PHE A 98 -6.69 -9.84 -15.14
C PHE A 98 -6.50 -10.77 -13.95
N LEU A 99 -6.23 -10.24 -12.76
CA LEU A 99 -6.04 -11.04 -11.55
C LEU A 99 -7.30 -11.78 -11.12
N THR A 100 -8.47 -11.17 -11.29
CA THR A 100 -9.77 -11.81 -11.02
C THR A 100 -9.94 -13.04 -11.88
N PHE A 101 -9.68 -12.90 -13.18
CA PHE A 101 -9.82 -14.02 -14.13
C PHE A 101 -8.77 -15.09 -13.88
N MET A 102 -7.51 -14.70 -13.67
CA MET A 102 -6.40 -15.63 -13.43
C MET A 102 -6.56 -16.42 -12.13
N LEU A 103 -6.89 -15.74 -11.01
CA LEU A 103 -7.07 -16.40 -9.73
C LEU A 103 -8.38 -17.20 -9.67
N GLY A 104 -9.44 -16.75 -10.34
CA GLY A 104 -10.67 -17.51 -10.50
C GLY A 104 -10.46 -18.83 -11.26
N LEU A 105 -9.71 -18.78 -12.36
CA LEU A 105 -9.35 -19.95 -13.14
C LEU A 105 -8.44 -20.90 -12.35
N LEU A 106 -7.42 -20.38 -11.66
CA LEU A 106 -6.53 -21.16 -10.80
C LEU A 106 -7.29 -21.84 -9.66
N GLY A 107 -8.23 -21.13 -9.03
CA GLY A 107 -9.09 -21.69 -7.98
C GLY A 107 -9.98 -22.82 -8.50
N ALA A 108 -10.61 -22.65 -9.66
CA ALA A 108 -11.46 -23.66 -10.28
C ALA A 108 -10.65 -24.90 -10.71
N VAL A 109 -9.48 -24.71 -11.34
CA VAL A 109 -8.60 -25.81 -11.77
C VAL A 109 -8.00 -26.53 -10.56
N GLY A 110 -7.57 -25.79 -9.53
CA GLY A 110 -7.05 -26.37 -8.30
C GLY A 110 -8.09 -27.22 -7.57
N ALA A 111 -9.33 -26.72 -7.47
CA ALA A 111 -10.44 -27.50 -6.89
C ALA A 111 -10.75 -28.75 -7.71
N TRP A 112 -10.75 -28.64 -9.04
CA TRP A 112 -11.00 -29.77 -9.93
C TRP A 112 -9.95 -30.88 -9.80
N MET A 113 -8.69 -30.53 -9.47
CA MET A 113 -7.62 -31.53 -9.23
C MET A 113 -7.73 -32.27 -7.88
N VAL A 114 -8.35 -31.63 -6.87
CA VAL A 114 -8.37 -32.13 -5.49
C VAL A 114 -9.72 -32.75 -5.12
N VAL A 115 -10.82 -32.29 -5.74
CA VAL A 115 -12.18 -32.69 -5.40
C VAL A 115 -12.57 -33.97 -6.12
N GLU A 116 -13.08 -34.95 -5.37
CA GLU A 116 -13.63 -36.20 -5.90
C GLU A 116 -14.87 -35.95 -6.78
N PRO A 117 -15.16 -36.88 -7.73
CA PRO A 117 -16.27 -36.70 -8.71
C PRO A 117 -17.64 -36.46 -8.09
N ASP A 118 -17.82 -36.86 -6.84
CA ASP A 118 -19.09 -36.74 -6.11
C ASP A 118 -19.36 -35.35 -5.51
N GLN A 119 -18.32 -34.49 -5.43
CA GLN A 119 -18.38 -33.13 -4.85
C GLN A 119 -18.16 -32.02 -5.88
N GLN A 120 -18.58 -32.16 -7.10
CA GLN A 120 -18.36 -31.19 -8.21
C GLN A 120 -18.90 -29.78 -7.90
N GLY A 121 -19.82 -29.62 -6.95
CA GLY A 121 -20.30 -28.31 -6.48
C GLY A 121 -19.24 -27.41 -5.82
N ALA A 122 -18.10 -27.97 -5.38
CA ALA A 122 -17.02 -27.20 -4.78
C ALA A 122 -16.17 -26.42 -5.81
N ILE A 123 -16.14 -26.84 -7.09
CA ILE A 123 -15.35 -26.22 -8.14
C ILE A 123 -15.76 -24.78 -8.42
N PRO A 124 -17.04 -24.46 -8.67
CA PRO A 124 -17.46 -23.07 -8.88
C PRO A 124 -17.26 -22.19 -7.64
N VAL A 125 -17.40 -22.77 -6.44
CA VAL A 125 -17.18 -22.04 -5.18
C VAL A 125 -15.71 -21.63 -5.04
N ALA A 126 -14.78 -22.53 -5.30
CA ALA A 126 -13.35 -22.24 -5.28
C ALA A 126 -12.95 -21.21 -6.35
N GLY A 127 -13.53 -21.30 -7.56
CA GLY A 127 -13.35 -20.31 -8.61
C GLY A 127 -13.86 -18.92 -8.20
N LEU A 128 -15.02 -18.84 -7.55
CA LEU A 128 -15.58 -17.58 -7.04
C LEU A 128 -14.71 -16.97 -5.93
N ILE A 129 -14.22 -17.77 -4.99
CA ILE A 129 -13.30 -17.31 -3.93
C ILE A 129 -12.01 -16.76 -4.55
N GLY A 130 -11.42 -17.48 -5.51
CA GLY A 130 -10.24 -17.02 -6.22
C GLY A 130 -10.47 -15.70 -6.97
N ALA A 131 -11.59 -15.56 -7.65
CA ALA A 131 -12.01 -14.35 -8.35
C ALA A 131 -12.18 -13.17 -7.37
N PHE A 132 -12.82 -13.41 -6.23
CA PHE A 132 -13.02 -12.40 -5.18
C PHE A 132 -11.69 -11.88 -4.64
N ILE A 133 -10.77 -12.78 -4.32
CA ILE A 133 -9.43 -12.41 -3.87
C ILE A 133 -8.70 -11.57 -4.95
N GLY A 134 -8.76 -12.01 -6.21
CA GLY A 134 -8.13 -11.30 -7.35
C GLY A 134 -8.64 -9.87 -7.54
N TRP A 135 -9.92 -9.63 -7.28
CA TRP A 135 -10.52 -8.31 -7.38
C TRP A 135 -10.01 -7.33 -6.30
N PHE A 136 -9.84 -7.80 -5.07
CA PHE A 136 -9.43 -6.96 -3.94
C PHE A 136 -7.91 -6.70 -3.87
N LEU A 137 -7.08 -7.64 -4.33
CA LEU A 137 -5.62 -7.61 -4.22
C LEU A 137 -4.98 -6.29 -4.72
N PRO A 138 -5.25 -5.78 -5.94
CA PRO A 138 -4.64 -4.54 -6.42
C PRO A 138 -5.05 -3.32 -5.61
N GLY A 139 -6.29 -3.30 -5.09
CA GLY A 139 -6.78 -2.22 -4.24
C GLY A 139 -6.03 -2.14 -2.91
N ILE A 140 -5.82 -3.30 -2.27
CA ILE A 140 -5.07 -3.41 -1.01
C ILE A 140 -3.60 -2.99 -1.24
N THR A 141 -2.99 -3.45 -2.34
CA THR A 141 -1.60 -3.11 -2.66
C THR A 141 -1.41 -1.60 -2.83
N VAL A 142 -2.29 -0.91 -3.56
CA VAL A 142 -2.24 0.55 -3.69
C VAL A 142 -2.43 1.22 -2.34
N GLY A 143 -3.37 0.74 -1.51
CA GLY A 143 -3.59 1.26 -0.15
C GLY A 143 -2.33 1.15 0.72
N ASN A 144 -1.67 0.00 0.71
CA ASN A 144 -0.43 -0.24 1.45
C ASN A 144 0.71 0.67 0.97
N LEU A 145 0.82 0.92 -0.34
CA LEU A 145 1.82 1.83 -0.89
C LEU A 145 1.61 3.28 -0.44
N VAL A 146 0.36 3.76 -0.46
CA VAL A 146 0.02 5.09 0.08
C VAL A 146 0.41 5.17 1.54
N GLN A 147 0.03 4.18 2.34
CA GLN A 147 0.31 4.16 3.77
C GLN A 147 1.82 4.09 4.07
N THR A 148 2.56 3.27 3.33
CA THR A 148 4.03 3.19 3.47
C THR A 148 4.68 4.53 3.16
N ARG A 149 4.31 5.17 2.04
CA ARG A 149 4.83 6.49 1.66
C ARG A 149 4.50 7.55 2.70
N GLN A 150 3.25 7.60 3.16
CA GLN A 150 2.82 8.53 4.19
C GLN A 150 3.56 8.32 5.50
N THR A 151 3.81 7.07 5.91
CA THR A 151 4.60 6.77 7.11
C THR A 151 6.05 7.24 6.96
N GLN A 152 6.67 7.03 5.79
CA GLN A 152 8.02 7.53 5.52
C GLN A 152 8.09 9.06 5.56
N ILE A 153 7.10 9.74 4.99
CA ILE A 153 7.00 11.21 5.05
C ILE A 153 6.84 11.66 6.51
N LEU A 154 5.90 11.08 7.25
CA LEU A 154 5.65 11.41 8.65
C LEU A 154 6.90 11.28 9.53
N GLN A 155 7.69 10.24 9.30
CA GLN A 155 8.96 10.03 10.01
C GLN A 155 10.05 11.06 9.63
N ALA A 156 10.02 11.58 8.40
CA ALA A 156 11.00 12.53 7.91
C ALA A 156 10.66 13.99 8.26
N ILE A 157 9.38 14.33 8.48
CA ILE A 157 8.91 15.70 8.76
C ILE A 157 9.69 16.36 9.91
N PRO A 158 9.81 15.78 11.12
CA PRO A 158 10.45 16.47 12.23
C PRO A 158 11.90 16.84 11.95
N PHE A 159 12.66 15.92 11.37
CA PHE A 159 14.04 16.17 11.00
C PHE A 159 14.17 17.29 9.94
N SER A 160 13.27 17.29 8.94
CA SER A 160 13.28 18.32 7.91
C SER A 160 12.99 19.71 8.47
N ILE A 161 11.99 19.82 9.36
CA ILE A 161 11.61 21.08 9.99
C ILE A 161 12.73 21.61 10.89
N ASP A 162 13.33 20.74 11.72
CA ASP A 162 14.46 21.08 12.58
C ASP A 162 15.63 21.66 11.78
N LEU A 163 15.97 21.02 10.67
CA LEU A 163 17.09 21.42 9.86
C LEU A 163 16.81 22.73 9.10
N ILE A 164 15.61 22.86 8.52
CA ILE A 164 15.17 24.09 7.83
C ILE A 164 15.13 25.26 8.82
N SER A 165 14.56 25.07 10.03
CA SER A 165 14.52 26.06 11.09
C SER A 165 15.95 26.49 11.50
N SER A 166 16.85 25.51 11.67
CA SER A 166 18.25 25.79 12.02
C SER A 166 19.00 26.57 10.93
N ALA A 167 18.75 26.23 9.67
CA ALA A 167 19.30 26.94 8.52
C ALA A 167 18.79 28.38 8.42
N MET A 168 17.51 28.59 8.70
CA MET A 168 16.89 29.93 8.75
C MET A 168 17.45 30.77 9.91
N ARG A 169 17.68 30.18 11.07
CA ARG A 169 18.37 30.86 12.19
C ARG A 169 19.81 31.26 11.82
N GLY A 170 20.45 30.49 10.95
CA GLY A 170 21.76 30.84 10.35
C GLY A 170 21.68 31.98 9.31
N GLY A 171 20.50 32.56 9.06
CA GLY A 171 20.30 33.68 8.14
C GLY A 171 19.92 33.28 6.72
N LEU A 172 19.63 32.02 6.45
CA LEU A 172 19.13 31.60 5.15
C LEU A 172 17.64 31.95 5.00
N ASP A 173 17.25 32.44 3.82
CA ASP A 173 15.84 32.55 3.46
C ASP A 173 15.18 31.16 3.41
N PHE A 174 13.87 31.10 3.59
CA PHE A 174 13.08 29.85 3.59
C PHE A 174 13.34 28.98 2.36
N SER A 175 13.38 29.58 1.16
CA SER A 175 13.65 28.86 -0.08
C SER A 175 15.09 28.34 -0.15
N ALA A 176 16.06 29.11 0.38
CA ALA A 176 17.45 28.69 0.46
C ALA A 176 17.64 27.58 1.50
N ALA A 177 16.96 27.65 2.64
CA ALA A 177 16.98 26.63 3.67
C ALA A 177 16.42 25.28 3.16
N ILE A 178 15.34 25.31 2.36
CA ILE A 178 14.81 24.08 1.72
C ILE A 178 15.78 23.56 0.67
N ARG A 179 16.38 24.43 -0.17
CA ARG A 179 17.44 24.01 -1.11
C ARG A 179 18.62 23.36 -0.40
N PHE A 180 19.03 23.93 0.72
CA PHE A 180 20.07 23.34 1.56
C PHE A 180 19.69 21.94 2.05
N TYR A 181 18.46 21.75 2.58
CA TYR A 181 17.97 20.44 3.00
C TYR A 181 17.99 19.43 1.84
N VAL A 182 17.51 19.82 0.66
CA VAL A 182 17.49 18.97 -0.54
C VAL A 182 18.89 18.61 -1.03
N SER A 183 19.88 19.51 -0.84
CA SER A 183 21.28 19.30 -1.27
C SER A 183 22.04 18.29 -0.41
N LEU A 184 21.57 17.98 0.80
CA LEU A 184 22.21 17.01 1.70
C LEU A 184 22.18 15.56 1.19
N GLY A 185 21.53 15.31 0.06
CA GLY A 185 21.53 14.00 -0.58
C GLY A 185 20.70 12.91 0.14
N VAL A 186 19.95 13.27 1.17
CA VAL A 186 19.00 12.35 1.81
C VAL A 186 17.97 11.90 0.77
N LYS A 187 17.70 10.62 0.69
CA LYS A 187 16.70 10.07 -0.24
C LYS A 187 15.39 9.82 0.51
N GLY A 188 14.26 10.15 -0.13
CA GLY A 188 12.97 9.85 0.44
C GLY A 188 11.83 10.64 -0.21
N PRO A 189 10.58 10.19 -0.02
CA PRO A 189 9.42 10.80 -0.68
C PRO A 189 9.18 12.26 -0.26
N LEU A 190 9.58 12.67 0.95
CA LEU A 190 9.46 14.06 1.40
C LEU A 190 10.38 15.00 0.61
N ILE A 191 11.59 14.56 0.29
CA ILE A 191 12.54 15.38 -0.50
C ILE A 191 12.04 15.58 -1.92
N ASP A 192 11.41 14.58 -2.51
CA ASP A 192 10.84 14.70 -3.85
C ASP A 192 9.68 15.70 -3.88
N GLU A 193 8.91 15.79 -2.79
CA GLU A 193 7.87 16.83 -2.64
C GLU A 193 8.49 18.22 -2.45
N TYR A 194 9.55 18.37 -1.66
CA TYR A 194 10.28 19.65 -1.55
C TYR A 194 10.89 20.07 -2.88
N ARG A 195 11.47 19.15 -3.65
CA ARG A 195 11.95 19.46 -5.01
C ARG A 195 10.83 19.93 -5.94
N THR A 196 9.66 19.32 -5.84
CA THR A 196 8.49 19.73 -6.63
C THR A 196 8.00 21.11 -6.23
N MET A 197 7.95 21.39 -4.92
CA MET A 197 7.60 22.71 -4.39
C MET A 197 8.59 23.79 -4.83
N LEU A 198 9.90 23.52 -4.79
CA LEU A 198 10.91 24.46 -5.27
C LEU A 198 10.76 24.78 -6.77
N ARG A 199 10.45 23.76 -7.58
CA ARG A 199 10.15 23.98 -9.02
C ARG A 199 8.91 24.83 -9.24
N GLU A 200 7.84 24.61 -8.45
CA GLU A 200 6.64 25.45 -8.51
C GLU A 200 6.99 26.93 -8.22
N MET A 201 7.84 27.17 -7.22
CA MET A 201 8.31 28.52 -6.87
C MET A 201 9.18 29.12 -7.97
N GLU A 202 10.06 28.33 -8.60
CA GLU A 202 10.86 28.75 -9.76
C GLU A 202 10.01 29.11 -10.98
N LEU A 203 8.82 28.50 -11.11
CA LEU A 203 7.82 28.83 -12.13
C LEU A 203 6.94 30.03 -11.76
N GLY A 204 7.21 30.69 -10.63
CA GLY A 204 6.51 31.91 -10.19
C GLY A 204 5.33 31.66 -9.26
N VAL A 205 5.10 30.45 -8.80
CA VAL A 205 4.06 30.18 -7.79
C VAL A 205 4.48 30.78 -6.45
N ILE A 206 3.57 31.49 -5.79
CA ILE A 206 3.80 32.10 -4.49
C ILE A 206 4.11 31.00 -3.46
N ARG A 207 5.06 31.27 -2.57
CA ARG A 207 5.55 30.34 -1.54
C ARG A 207 4.43 29.69 -0.72
N THR A 208 3.46 30.46 -0.26
CA THR A 208 2.32 29.94 0.52
C THR A 208 1.45 28.99 -0.28
N VAL A 209 1.21 29.28 -1.54
CA VAL A 209 0.45 28.43 -2.46
C VAL A 209 1.23 27.15 -2.80
N ALA A 210 2.53 27.26 -3.06
CA ALA A 210 3.37 26.08 -3.31
C ALA A 210 3.41 25.12 -2.11
N LEU A 211 3.44 25.67 -0.89
CA LEU A 211 3.40 24.90 0.34
C LEU A 211 2.01 24.23 0.55
N GLN A 212 0.92 24.94 0.25
CA GLN A 212 -0.44 24.37 0.28
C GLN A 212 -0.60 23.24 -0.76
N ASN A 213 -0.11 23.45 -2.00
CA ASN A 213 -0.11 22.41 -3.03
C ASN A 213 0.66 21.16 -2.57
N MET A 214 1.80 21.35 -1.90
CA MET A 214 2.57 20.24 -1.32
C MET A 214 1.77 19.51 -0.24
N ALA A 215 1.07 20.20 0.65
CA ALA A 215 0.21 19.60 1.66
C ALA A 215 -0.94 18.81 1.05
N GLU A 216 -1.55 19.32 -0.02
CA GLU A 216 -2.60 18.60 -0.76
C GLU A 216 -2.09 17.33 -1.46
N ARG A 217 -0.82 17.31 -1.91
CA ARG A 217 -0.22 16.10 -2.49
C ARG A 217 0.15 15.06 -1.44
N ILE A 218 0.61 15.50 -0.27
CA ILE A 218 1.03 14.61 0.84
C ILE A 218 -0.18 13.99 1.55
N GLN A 219 -1.25 14.76 1.78
CA GLN A 219 -2.47 14.33 2.49
C GLN A 219 -2.19 13.72 3.87
N LEU A 220 -1.28 14.32 4.63
CA LEU A 220 -1.02 14.02 6.03
C LEU A 220 -1.52 15.15 6.90
N LYS A 221 -2.27 14.79 7.93
CA LYS A 221 -2.90 15.74 8.86
C LYS A 221 -1.85 16.63 9.55
N GLU A 222 -0.75 16.01 9.97
CA GLU A 222 0.38 16.65 10.64
C GLU A 222 1.07 17.66 9.72
N PHE A 223 1.26 17.30 8.46
CA PHE A 223 1.87 18.19 7.46
C PHE A 223 0.92 19.33 7.07
N THR A 224 -0.37 19.06 6.98
CA THR A 224 -1.39 20.09 6.72
C THR A 224 -1.45 21.10 7.85
N SER A 225 -1.41 20.64 9.12
CA SER A 225 -1.36 21.52 10.30
C SER A 225 -0.11 22.40 10.29
N PHE A 226 1.04 21.83 10.04
CA PHE A 226 2.31 22.55 9.86
C PHE A 226 2.20 23.62 8.76
N THR A 227 1.69 23.24 7.58
CA THR A 227 1.51 24.15 6.45
C THR A 227 0.60 25.33 6.81
N SER A 228 -0.53 25.03 7.45
CA SER A 228 -1.49 26.07 7.87
C SER A 228 -0.88 27.04 8.88
N ALA A 229 -0.09 26.56 9.83
CA ALA A 229 0.62 27.39 10.79
C ALA A 229 1.64 28.32 10.12
N VAL A 230 2.42 27.79 9.16
CA VAL A 230 3.41 28.57 8.39
C VAL A 230 2.74 29.62 7.51
N VAL A 231 1.65 29.28 6.82
CA VAL A 231 0.88 30.21 5.99
C VAL A 231 0.28 31.32 6.84
N MET A 232 -0.40 30.95 7.93
CA MET A 232 -1.03 31.91 8.84
C MET A 232 0.00 32.83 9.52
N GLY A 233 1.13 32.28 9.97
CA GLY A 233 2.23 33.08 10.53
C GLY A 233 2.78 34.08 9.52
N THR A 234 2.91 33.69 8.25
CA THR A 234 3.36 34.56 7.17
C THR A 234 2.35 35.69 6.89
N GLU A 235 1.05 35.39 6.89
CA GLU A 235 -0.02 36.38 6.66
C GLU A 235 -0.16 37.38 7.81
N LEU A 236 0.06 36.93 9.04
CA LEU A 236 0.03 37.79 10.24
C LEU A 236 1.33 38.60 10.45
N GLY A 237 2.33 38.43 9.57
CA GLY A 237 3.62 39.09 9.68
C GLY A 237 4.49 38.57 10.83
N ALA A 238 4.19 37.40 11.37
CA ALA A 238 5.03 36.77 12.39
C ALA A 238 6.38 36.34 11.83
N SER A 239 7.39 36.25 12.71
CA SER A 239 8.68 35.70 12.31
C SER A 239 8.53 34.25 11.85
N LEU A 240 8.84 34.00 10.60
CA LEU A 240 8.77 32.65 10.03
C LEU A 240 9.71 31.67 10.77
N VAL A 241 10.83 32.18 11.27
CA VAL A 241 11.80 31.41 12.08
C VAL A 241 11.16 30.95 13.37
N GLU A 242 10.46 31.84 14.09
CA GLU A 242 9.77 31.56 15.34
C GLU A 242 8.62 30.54 15.12
N THR A 243 7.85 30.73 14.06
CA THR A 243 6.78 29.76 13.67
C THR A 243 7.37 28.38 13.41
N MET A 244 8.47 28.29 12.70
CA MET A 244 9.16 27.03 12.39
C MET A 244 9.71 26.36 13.65
N GLU A 245 10.19 27.15 14.61
CA GLU A 245 10.72 26.64 15.88
C GLU A 245 9.63 26.03 16.75
N ILE A 246 8.49 26.71 16.87
CA ILE A 246 7.29 26.18 17.57
C ILE A 246 6.84 24.88 16.92
N GLN A 247 6.76 24.84 15.61
CA GLN A 247 6.34 23.63 14.88
C GLN A 247 7.35 22.48 15.02
N SER A 248 8.64 22.76 15.07
CA SER A 248 9.68 21.78 15.34
C SER A 248 9.47 21.12 16.71
N GLU A 249 9.25 21.92 17.74
CA GLU A 249 9.01 21.41 19.09
C GLU A 249 7.71 20.57 19.17
N GLU A 250 6.65 21.01 18.50
CA GLU A 250 5.38 20.27 18.41
C GLU A 250 5.58 18.90 17.73
N MET A 251 6.36 18.84 16.65
CA MET A 251 6.67 17.59 15.96
C MET A 251 7.52 16.64 16.81
N ARG A 252 8.40 17.16 17.65
CA ARG A 252 9.14 16.34 18.64
C ARG A 252 8.19 15.74 19.68
N LYS A 253 7.27 16.53 20.24
CA LYS A 253 6.25 16.05 21.17
C LYS A 253 5.35 14.99 20.53
N LEU A 254 4.97 15.17 19.27
CA LEU A 254 4.20 14.19 18.52
C LEU A 254 4.92 12.84 18.41
N ARG A 255 6.23 12.84 18.15
CA ARG A 255 7.05 11.62 18.11
C ARG A 255 7.05 10.88 19.45
N PHE A 256 7.24 11.61 20.55
CA PHE A 256 7.19 11.05 21.90
C PHE A 256 5.82 10.43 22.18
N SER A 257 4.75 11.14 21.89
CA SER A 257 3.37 10.65 22.07
C SER A 257 3.10 9.37 21.26
N ILE A 258 3.55 9.30 20.00
CA ILE A 258 3.40 8.08 19.17
C ILE A 258 4.19 6.91 19.78
N ALA A 259 5.41 7.14 20.28
CA ALA A 259 6.21 6.12 20.93
C ALA A 259 5.56 5.63 22.24
N GLU A 260 5.07 6.54 23.04
CA GLU A 260 4.36 6.26 24.28
C GLU A 260 3.08 5.44 24.03
N CYS A 261 2.25 5.85 23.06
CA CYS A 261 1.07 5.07 22.66
C CYS A 261 1.41 3.65 22.21
N LYS A 262 2.53 3.46 21.53
CA LYS A 262 3.00 2.12 21.15
C LYS A 262 3.44 1.31 22.37
N ALA A 263 4.15 1.95 23.31
CA ALA A 263 4.61 1.30 24.55
C ALA A 263 3.42 0.88 25.42
N GLN A 264 2.40 1.74 25.55
CA GLN A 264 1.18 1.45 26.32
C GLN A 264 0.34 0.31 25.73
N ARG A 265 0.45 0.01 24.44
CA ARG A 265 -0.22 -1.15 23.81
C ARG A 265 0.46 -2.48 24.09
N ALA A 266 1.75 -2.49 24.44
CA ALA A 266 2.50 -3.72 24.64
C ALA A 266 1.92 -4.59 25.78
N PRO A 267 1.55 -4.07 26.97
CA PRO A 267 0.92 -4.88 28.02
C PRO A 267 -0.42 -5.51 27.58
N SER A 268 -1.24 -4.75 26.85
CA SER A 268 -2.54 -5.26 26.36
C SER A 268 -2.38 -6.41 25.38
N LEU A 269 -1.34 -6.37 24.54
CA LEU A 269 -1.03 -7.45 23.60
C LEU A 269 -0.50 -8.70 24.31
N MET A 270 0.11 -8.57 25.48
CA MET A 270 0.56 -9.71 26.29
C MET A 270 -0.59 -10.45 26.99
N LEU A 271 -1.73 -9.77 27.22
CA LEU A 271 -2.91 -10.41 27.81
C LEU A 271 -3.50 -11.50 26.91
N LEU A 272 -3.43 -11.34 25.61
CA LEU A 272 -4.02 -12.29 24.65
C LEU A 272 -3.34 -13.67 24.67
N PRO A 273 -2.00 -13.80 24.60
CA PRO A 273 -1.33 -15.09 24.79
C PRO A 273 -1.54 -15.65 26.18
N MET A 274 -1.48 -14.83 27.23
CA MET A 274 -1.75 -15.28 28.59
C MET A 274 -3.15 -15.91 28.72
N ALA A 275 -4.17 -15.22 28.24
CA ALA A 275 -5.55 -15.73 28.24
C ALA A 275 -5.66 -17.06 27.47
N LEU A 276 -5.00 -17.15 26.30
CA LEU A 276 -5.06 -18.33 25.44
C LEU A 276 -4.42 -19.57 26.09
N PHE A 277 -3.36 -19.39 26.88
CA PHE A 277 -2.68 -20.51 27.56
C PHE A 277 -3.20 -20.79 28.96
N ILE A 278 -3.54 -19.76 29.72
CA ILE A 278 -4.04 -19.94 31.10
C ILE A 278 -5.43 -20.55 31.09
N LEU A 279 -6.32 -20.11 30.19
CA LEU A 279 -7.71 -20.56 30.16
C LEU A 279 -7.82 -22.09 29.95
N PRO A 280 -7.15 -22.73 28.95
CA PRO A 280 -7.16 -24.19 28.81
C PRO A 280 -6.52 -24.91 30.03
N ALA A 281 -5.44 -24.37 30.58
CA ALA A 281 -4.79 -24.96 31.71
C ALA A 281 -5.72 -25.01 32.94
N VAL A 282 -6.42 -23.94 33.23
CA VAL A 282 -7.42 -23.85 34.30
C VAL A 282 -8.57 -24.81 34.05
N PHE A 283 -9.05 -24.92 32.82
CA PHE A 283 -10.11 -25.88 32.47
C PHE A 283 -9.67 -27.33 32.72
N ILE A 284 -8.44 -27.68 32.33
CA ILE A 284 -7.89 -29.05 32.59
C ILE A 284 -7.83 -29.31 34.10
N ILE A 285 -7.33 -28.37 34.89
CA ILE A 285 -7.21 -28.54 36.36
C ILE A 285 -8.59 -28.72 37.00
N ILE A 286 -9.60 -27.92 36.58
CA ILE A 286 -10.95 -27.99 37.16
C ILE A 286 -11.70 -29.26 36.72
N LEU A 287 -11.56 -29.65 35.46
CA LEU A 287 -12.27 -30.77 34.89
C LEU A 287 -11.65 -32.16 35.29
N THR A 288 -10.35 -32.19 35.57
CA THR A 288 -9.67 -33.44 35.91
C THR A 288 -10.36 -34.21 37.07
N PRO A 289 -10.67 -33.61 38.25
CA PRO A 289 -11.34 -34.33 39.32
C PRO A 289 -12.77 -34.76 38.96
N VAL A 290 -13.46 -34.02 38.11
CA VAL A 290 -14.80 -34.36 37.61
C VAL A 290 -14.72 -35.60 36.71
N PHE A 291 -13.77 -35.63 35.78
CA PHE A 291 -13.53 -36.82 34.94
C PHE A 291 -13.12 -38.06 35.72
N LEU A 292 -12.27 -37.88 36.74
CA LEU A 292 -11.86 -39.02 37.62
C LEU A 292 -13.07 -39.62 38.37
N LYS A 293 -13.93 -38.78 38.95
CA LYS A 293 -15.17 -39.22 39.62
C LYS A 293 -16.16 -39.87 38.68
N MET A 294 -16.32 -39.36 37.46
CA MET A 294 -17.18 -39.98 36.44
C MET A 294 -16.64 -41.35 36.00
N LYS A 295 -15.34 -41.53 35.90
CA LYS A 295 -14.70 -42.80 35.58
C LYS A 295 -14.89 -43.83 36.70
N GLU A 296 -14.76 -43.43 37.99
CA GLU A 296 -15.01 -44.26 39.16
C GLU A 296 -16.47 -44.66 39.30
N ALA A 297 -17.40 -43.79 38.87
CA ALA A 297 -18.85 -44.03 38.88
C ALA A 297 -19.34 -44.94 37.73
N GLY A 298 -18.44 -45.40 36.84
CA GLY A 298 -18.80 -46.31 35.74
C GLY A 298 -19.68 -45.71 34.64
N VAL A 299 -19.73 -44.38 34.54
CA VAL A 299 -20.50 -43.70 33.49
C VAL A 299 -19.69 -43.75 32.19
N PRO A 300 -20.18 -44.39 31.11
CA PRO A 300 -19.46 -44.42 29.85
C PRO A 300 -19.37 -43.00 29.28
N LEU A 301 -18.15 -42.58 28.88
CA LEU A 301 -17.84 -41.26 28.35
C LEU A 301 -18.26 -41.10 26.87
N PHE A 302 -18.69 -42.17 26.18
CA PHE A 302 -19.28 -42.25 24.82
C PHE A 302 -20.09 -43.51 24.66
#